data_73fb1941edefb8b12802f0a40922fcb2
#
_entry.id   73fb1941edefb8b12802f0a40922fcb2
#
_cell.length_a   1.000
_cell.length_b   1.000
_cell.length_c   1.000
_cell.angle_alpha   90.00
_cell.angle_beta   90.00
_cell.angle_gamma   90.00
#
_symmetry.space_group_name_H-M   'P 1'
#
loop_
_entity.id
_entity.type
_entity.pdbx_description
1 polymer ?
#
loop_
_entity_poly.entity_id
_entity_poly.type
_entity_poly.pdbx_seq_one_letter_code
_entity_poly.pdbx_strand_id
1 'polypeptide(L)'
;MALLFSVPAVAQQYTGMSGLIHVPSADMGEEGEARAGVHFLNREFTPNVLTYKGDKYHTMSYYLSITPFRWMEIAYTCTLLKSTKIVDGVEDKEHPGLHRKDRYFSLKLQPVREKPGKWWPSVAIGVNDLDFRVNWLKTQHETDVSRVVNSYFSNYYVALSKHFRLKGNVLGVHMAYRHWRWSLNSKWNGPVGGITFSPSFQKNFRVIAEYTGDDVNVGFDWKLWKHLLVQSSLQNGKYFSGGVCFCINLL
;
A
#
# COMPACT_ATOMS: atom_id res chain seq x y z
N MET A 1 33.47 -11.49 10.70
CA MET A 1 33.04 -10.17 10.22
C MET A 1 31.63 -10.33 9.61
N ALA A 2 30.59 -10.04 10.39
CA ALA A 2 29.20 -10.15 9.93
C ALA A 2 28.95 -9.00 8.95
N LEU A 3 28.77 -9.33 7.68
CA LEU A 3 28.26 -8.39 6.67
C LEU A 3 26.85 -7.99 7.12
N LEU A 4 26.71 -6.81 7.73
CA LEU A 4 25.44 -6.13 7.95
C LEU A 4 24.81 -5.91 6.57
N PHE A 5 23.92 -6.82 6.20
CA PHE A 5 23.12 -6.66 5.00
C PHE A 5 22.12 -5.52 5.28
N SER A 6 22.46 -4.32 4.84
CA SER A 6 21.46 -3.26 4.78
C SER A 6 20.36 -3.74 3.82
N VAL A 7 19.21 -4.07 4.38
CA VAL A 7 18.01 -4.31 3.58
C VAL A 7 17.68 -2.97 2.92
N PRO A 8 17.47 -2.92 1.59
CA PRO A 8 17.07 -1.69 0.94
C PRO A 8 15.78 -1.18 1.59
N ALA A 9 15.64 0.14 1.67
CA ALA A 9 14.40 0.75 2.16
C ALA A 9 13.20 0.12 1.42
N VAL A 10 12.20 -0.32 2.17
CA VAL A 10 10.99 -0.92 1.59
C VAL A 10 9.95 0.17 1.51
N ALA A 11 9.41 0.42 0.30
CA ALA A 11 8.31 1.36 0.10
C ALA A 11 7.09 0.97 0.93
N GLN A 12 6.31 1.96 1.24
CA GLN A 12 5.10 1.81 2.01
C GLN A 12 3.89 2.11 1.12
N GLN A 13 3.00 1.15 0.99
CA GLN A 13 1.71 1.40 0.34
C GLN A 13 0.86 2.34 1.20
N TYR A 14 -0.08 3.02 0.59
CA TYR A 14 -1.05 3.86 1.29
C TYR A 14 -1.96 3.07 2.26
N THR A 15 -1.98 1.74 2.15
CA THR A 15 -2.64 0.81 3.08
C THR A 15 -1.82 0.53 4.33
N GLY A 16 -0.65 1.14 4.47
CA GLY A 16 0.26 0.91 5.59
C GLY A 16 1.12 -0.36 5.48
N MET A 17 1.00 -1.15 4.41
CA MET A 17 1.76 -2.38 4.20
C MET A 17 3.02 -2.11 3.36
N SER A 18 4.09 -2.84 3.62
CA SER A 18 5.28 -2.82 2.74
C SER A 18 4.93 -3.29 1.33
N GLY A 19 5.45 -2.60 0.30
CA GLY A 19 5.13 -2.93 -1.09
C GLY A 19 5.85 -2.04 -2.08
N LEU A 20 5.24 -1.84 -3.22
CA LEU A 20 5.57 -0.78 -4.16
C LEU A 20 4.73 0.47 -3.81
N ILE A 21 4.20 1.17 -4.78
CA ILE A 21 3.32 2.34 -4.55
C ILE A 21 1.88 1.86 -4.34
N HIS A 22 1.35 1.15 -5.31
CA HIS A 22 -0.01 0.61 -5.34
C HIS A 22 -0.02 -0.94 -5.42
N VAL A 23 1.04 -1.54 -5.93
CA VAL A 23 1.18 -2.98 -6.14
C VAL A 23 1.76 -3.63 -4.88
N PRO A 24 1.15 -4.70 -4.36
CA PRO A 24 1.72 -5.48 -3.26
C PRO A 24 3.00 -6.19 -3.69
N SER A 25 3.92 -6.34 -2.75
CA SER A 25 5.14 -7.12 -2.93
C SER A 25 5.31 -8.14 -1.80
N ALA A 26 6.24 -9.07 -2.00
CA ALA A 26 6.62 -9.99 -0.93
C ALA A 26 7.71 -9.42 -0.01
N ASP A 27 8.08 -8.15 -0.16
CA ASP A 27 9.02 -7.50 0.74
C ASP A 27 8.38 -7.23 2.10
N MET A 28 9.20 -7.30 3.15
CA MET A 28 8.79 -7.09 4.53
C MET A 28 9.66 -6.00 5.16
N GLY A 29 9.10 -5.26 6.11
CA GLY A 29 9.87 -4.43 7.03
C GLY A 29 10.87 -5.25 7.84
N GLU A 30 11.80 -4.57 8.53
CA GLU A 30 12.68 -5.22 9.50
C GLU A 30 11.87 -5.69 10.72
N GLU A 31 12.31 -6.78 11.35
CA GLU A 31 11.71 -7.26 12.60
C GLU A 31 11.80 -6.17 13.67
N GLY A 32 10.71 -5.89 14.36
CA GLY A 32 10.58 -4.79 15.32
C GLY A 32 10.34 -3.42 14.70
N GLU A 33 10.35 -3.28 13.37
CA GLU A 33 10.12 -1.97 12.74
C GLU A 33 8.65 -1.55 12.89
N ALA A 34 8.43 -0.39 13.51
CA ALA A 34 7.16 0.29 13.58
C ALA A 34 7.18 1.55 12.70
N ARG A 35 6.07 1.85 12.07
CA ARG A 35 5.93 2.95 11.11
C ARG A 35 4.64 3.72 11.35
N ALA A 36 4.73 5.04 11.26
CA ALA A 36 3.58 5.95 11.29
C ALA A 36 3.65 6.87 10.08
N GLY A 37 2.62 6.91 9.28
CA GLY A 37 2.69 7.67 8.03
C GLY A 37 1.37 8.27 7.58
N VAL A 38 1.50 9.16 6.60
CA VAL A 38 0.41 9.80 5.90
C VAL A 38 0.68 9.80 4.40
N HIS A 39 -0.36 9.54 3.63
CA HIS A 39 -0.31 9.48 2.18
C HIS A 39 -1.43 10.31 1.57
N PHE A 40 -1.07 11.24 0.69
CA PHE A 40 -2.01 11.93 -0.18
C PHE A 40 -2.37 11.02 -1.35
N LEU A 41 -3.66 10.76 -1.54
CA LEU A 41 -4.21 9.97 -2.63
C LEU A 41 -4.93 10.88 -3.61
N ASN A 42 -4.39 11.00 -4.81
CA ASN A 42 -5.13 11.57 -5.92
C ASN A 42 -6.40 10.74 -6.15
N ARG A 43 -7.48 11.36 -6.61
CA ARG A 43 -8.73 10.66 -6.93
C ARG A 43 -8.56 9.45 -7.85
N GLU A 44 -7.56 9.48 -8.74
CA GLU A 44 -7.29 8.36 -9.65
C GLU A 44 -6.65 7.14 -8.94
N PHE A 45 -5.95 7.36 -7.81
CA PHE A 45 -5.43 6.31 -6.93
C PHE A 45 -6.47 5.74 -5.96
N THR A 46 -7.64 6.38 -5.83
CA THR A 46 -8.67 5.87 -4.92
C THR A 46 -9.49 4.76 -5.60
N PRO A 47 -10.00 3.78 -4.83
CA PRO A 47 -10.95 2.79 -5.35
C PRO A 47 -12.12 3.45 -6.08
N ASN A 48 -12.60 2.83 -7.16
CA ASN A 48 -13.72 3.38 -7.93
C ASN A 48 -15.03 3.43 -7.13
N VAL A 49 -15.16 2.57 -6.13
CA VAL A 49 -16.30 2.57 -5.20
C VAL A 49 -16.27 3.78 -4.25
N LEU A 50 -15.11 4.45 -4.09
CA LEU A 50 -14.96 5.59 -3.20
C LEU A 50 -15.39 6.88 -3.91
N THR A 51 -16.68 7.16 -3.89
CA THR A 51 -17.28 8.35 -4.50
C THR A 51 -18.11 9.14 -3.50
N TYR A 52 -18.31 10.41 -3.81
CA TYR A 52 -19.25 11.30 -3.14
C TYR A 52 -20.13 11.97 -4.18
N LYS A 53 -21.47 11.73 -4.11
CA LYS A 53 -22.44 12.18 -5.12
C LYS A 53 -22.07 11.76 -6.56
N GLY A 54 -21.46 10.58 -6.72
CA GLY A 54 -21.04 10.04 -8.01
C GLY A 54 -19.62 10.42 -8.46
N ASP A 55 -19.00 11.41 -7.83
CA ASP A 55 -17.67 11.88 -8.21
C ASP A 55 -16.57 11.34 -7.30
N LYS A 56 -15.44 10.93 -7.89
CA LYS A 56 -14.20 10.61 -7.17
C LYS A 56 -13.55 11.87 -6.62
N TYR A 57 -12.88 11.76 -5.49
CA TYR A 57 -12.24 12.89 -4.82
C TYR A 57 -10.85 12.54 -4.28
N HIS A 58 -10.01 13.56 -4.09
CA HIS A 58 -8.73 13.43 -3.42
C HIS A 58 -8.93 13.18 -1.92
N THR A 59 -8.05 12.35 -1.35
CA THR A 59 -8.13 12.04 0.06
C THR A 59 -6.76 11.84 0.69
N MET A 60 -6.76 11.64 2.01
CA MET A 60 -5.58 11.33 2.82
C MET A 60 -5.79 9.98 3.51
N SER A 61 -4.75 9.18 3.52
CA SER A 61 -4.68 7.93 4.27
C SER A 61 -3.60 8.04 5.35
N TYR A 62 -3.96 7.77 6.59
CA TYR A 62 -3.07 7.72 7.75
C TYR A 62 -2.92 6.28 8.17
N TYR A 63 -1.72 5.87 8.54
CA TYR A 63 -1.51 4.49 8.94
C TYR A 63 -0.47 4.35 10.05
N LEU A 64 -0.65 3.28 10.81
CA LEU A 64 0.33 2.71 11.73
C LEU A 64 0.60 1.30 11.29
N SER A 65 1.86 0.88 11.20
CA SER A 65 2.19 -0.51 10.90
C SER A 65 3.32 -1.00 11.77
N ILE A 66 3.38 -2.31 11.94
CA ILE A 66 4.43 -2.98 12.71
C ILE A 66 4.77 -4.31 12.03
N THR A 67 6.05 -4.66 12.08
CA THR A 67 6.58 -5.96 11.66
C THR A 67 7.03 -6.71 12.92
N PRO A 68 6.11 -7.33 13.70
CA PRO A 68 6.46 -7.95 14.98
C PRO A 68 7.37 -9.17 14.81
N PHE A 69 7.29 -9.83 13.68
CA PHE A 69 8.14 -10.97 13.29
C PHE A 69 8.58 -10.81 11.84
N ARG A 70 9.72 -11.37 11.48
CA ARG A 70 10.27 -11.32 10.10
C ARG A 70 9.33 -11.81 9.00
N TRP A 71 8.29 -12.54 9.37
CA TRP A 71 7.33 -13.18 8.47
C TRP A 71 5.93 -12.59 8.55
N MET A 72 5.68 -11.60 9.45
CA MET A 72 4.35 -11.02 9.67
C MET A 72 4.42 -9.50 9.73
N GLU A 73 3.54 -8.83 9.03
CA GLU A 73 3.34 -7.38 9.07
C GLU A 73 1.84 -7.09 9.27
N ILE A 74 1.55 -6.16 10.17
CA ILE A 74 0.19 -5.72 10.50
C ILE A 74 0.14 -4.20 10.32
N ALA A 75 -0.95 -3.70 9.73
CA ALA A 75 -1.21 -2.27 9.65
C ALA A 75 -2.63 -1.94 10.10
N TYR A 76 -2.76 -0.77 10.72
CA TYR A 76 -4.03 -0.10 10.95
C TYR A 76 -4.06 1.18 10.11
N THR A 77 -5.09 1.32 9.29
CA THR A 77 -5.21 2.42 8.34
C THR A 77 -6.51 3.18 8.57
N CYS A 78 -6.44 4.50 8.43
CA CYS A 78 -7.56 5.43 8.51
C CYS A 78 -7.55 6.32 7.28
N THR A 79 -8.47 6.07 6.34
CA THR A 79 -8.65 6.91 5.15
C THR A 79 -9.80 7.88 5.37
N LEU A 80 -9.59 9.14 5.05
CA LEU A 80 -10.63 10.16 5.17
C LEU A 80 -11.65 10.03 4.04
N LEU A 81 -12.93 10.16 4.38
CA LEU A 81 -14.02 10.06 3.44
C LEU A 81 -14.77 11.40 3.33
N LYS A 82 -15.08 11.78 2.09
CA LYS A 82 -15.88 13.00 1.85
C LYS A 82 -17.33 12.77 2.27
N SER A 83 -17.85 13.67 3.08
CA SER A 83 -19.24 13.66 3.55
C SER A 83 -19.65 15.07 3.95
N THR A 84 -20.92 15.26 4.21
CA THR A 84 -21.46 16.44 4.88
C THR A 84 -21.12 16.40 6.38
N LYS A 85 -21.00 17.57 6.99
CA LYS A 85 -20.84 17.72 8.45
C LYS A 85 -22.22 17.82 9.11
N ILE A 86 -22.38 17.24 10.28
CA ILE A 86 -23.55 17.45 11.12
C ILE A 86 -23.18 18.48 12.19
N VAL A 87 -23.85 19.62 12.19
CA VAL A 87 -23.66 20.68 13.18
C VAL A 87 -25.02 20.86 13.88
N ASP A 88 -25.04 20.72 15.21
CA ASP A 88 -26.24 20.82 16.04
C ASP A 88 -27.40 19.94 15.55
N GLY A 89 -27.11 18.74 15.07
CA GLY A 89 -28.10 17.79 14.54
C GLY A 89 -28.60 18.10 13.13
N VAL A 90 -28.11 19.16 12.49
CA VAL A 90 -28.46 19.55 11.11
C VAL A 90 -27.32 19.22 10.17
N GLU A 91 -27.64 18.60 9.03
CA GLU A 91 -26.66 18.26 7.99
C GLU A 91 -26.32 19.52 7.18
N ASP A 92 -25.05 19.95 7.27
CA ASP A 92 -24.48 21.02 6.42
C ASP A 92 -24.19 20.48 5.02
N LYS A 93 -25.13 20.63 4.11
CA LYS A 93 -25.02 20.17 2.71
C LYS A 93 -24.22 21.12 1.81
N GLU A 94 -23.99 22.33 2.28
CA GLU A 94 -23.33 23.38 1.49
C GLU A 94 -21.80 23.25 1.56
N HIS A 95 -21.26 22.73 2.67
CA HIS A 95 -19.82 22.62 2.89
C HIS A 95 -19.36 21.16 3.08
N PRO A 96 -19.41 20.33 2.03
CA PRO A 96 -18.92 18.95 2.13
C PRO A 96 -17.40 18.92 2.30
N GLY A 97 -16.91 18.09 3.22
CA GLY A 97 -15.48 17.93 3.51
C GLY A 97 -15.12 16.50 3.86
N LEU A 98 -13.87 16.28 4.25
CA LEU A 98 -13.35 14.97 4.67
C LEU A 98 -13.72 14.68 6.13
N HIS A 99 -15.02 14.48 6.42
CA HIS A 99 -15.56 14.38 7.79
C HIS A 99 -15.75 12.93 8.28
N ARG A 100 -15.87 11.95 7.37
CA ARG A 100 -15.98 10.53 7.72
C ARG A 100 -14.63 9.84 7.60
N LYS A 101 -14.54 8.64 8.19
CA LYS A 101 -13.31 7.86 8.24
C LYS A 101 -13.60 6.41 7.91
N ASP A 102 -12.85 5.85 6.97
CA ASP A 102 -12.73 4.42 6.77
C ASP A 102 -11.55 3.92 7.59
N ARG A 103 -11.78 2.94 8.47
CA ARG A 103 -10.79 2.40 9.39
C ARG A 103 -10.73 0.90 9.23
N TYR A 104 -9.54 0.38 8.96
CA TYR A 104 -9.35 -1.02 8.70
C TYR A 104 -8.01 -1.55 9.14
N PHE A 105 -7.94 -2.86 9.29
CA PHE A 105 -6.70 -3.60 9.50
C PHE A 105 -6.26 -4.29 8.22
N SER A 106 -4.95 -4.40 8.06
CA SER A 106 -4.32 -5.18 7.00
C SER A 106 -3.33 -6.16 7.62
N LEU A 107 -3.18 -7.32 6.99
CA LEU A 107 -2.28 -8.39 7.42
C LEU A 107 -1.51 -8.91 6.22
N LYS A 108 -0.19 -9.10 6.38
CA LYS A 108 0.67 -9.78 5.41
C LYS A 108 1.53 -10.83 6.10
N LEU A 109 1.60 -12.00 5.49
CA LEU A 109 2.42 -13.11 5.93
C LEU A 109 3.40 -13.50 4.83
N GLN A 110 4.66 -13.74 5.17
CA GLN A 110 5.73 -14.16 4.24
C GLN A 110 6.21 -15.57 4.59
N PRO A 111 5.53 -16.63 4.09
CA PRO A 111 5.92 -18.00 4.35
C PRO A 111 7.26 -18.41 3.73
N VAL A 112 7.66 -17.75 2.62
CA VAL A 112 8.94 -18.02 1.96
C VAL A 112 9.72 -16.72 1.82
N ARG A 113 10.96 -16.73 2.27
CA ARG A 113 11.90 -15.62 2.14
C ARG A 113 13.02 -15.99 1.17
N GLU A 114 13.34 -15.10 0.23
CA GLU A 114 14.49 -15.28 -0.63
C GLU A 114 15.80 -15.31 0.17
N LYS A 115 16.77 -16.08 -0.33
CA LYS A 115 18.12 -16.11 0.24
C LYS A 115 19.13 -15.70 -0.83
N PRO A 116 20.19 -14.98 -0.48
CA PRO A 116 21.26 -14.64 -1.40
C PRO A 116 21.81 -15.90 -2.09
N GLY A 117 22.01 -15.83 -3.41
CA GLY A 117 22.53 -16.95 -4.20
C GLY A 117 21.55 -18.10 -4.49
N LYS A 118 20.33 -18.02 -3.98
CA LYS A 118 19.28 -19.00 -4.30
C LYS A 118 18.32 -18.45 -5.36
N TRP A 119 17.78 -19.36 -6.18
CA TRP A 119 16.91 -19.00 -7.31
C TRP A 119 15.46 -18.65 -6.88
N TRP A 120 14.96 -19.21 -5.78
CA TRP A 120 13.56 -19.00 -5.35
C TRP A 120 13.32 -17.55 -4.90
N PRO A 121 12.15 -17.01 -5.21
CA PRO A 121 11.72 -15.68 -4.74
C PRO A 121 11.22 -15.73 -3.29
N SER A 122 11.02 -14.56 -2.70
CA SER A 122 10.13 -14.39 -1.55
C SER A 122 8.69 -14.58 -2.01
N VAL A 123 7.86 -15.16 -1.14
CA VAL A 123 6.41 -15.33 -1.34
C VAL A 123 5.69 -14.72 -0.16
N ALA A 124 4.69 -13.90 -0.43
CA ALA A 124 3.81 -13.36 0.60
C ALA A 124 2.34 -13.51 0.21
N ILE A 125 1.50 -13.66 1.21
CA ILE A 125 0.04 -13.57 1.10
C ILE A 125 -0.42 -12.43 1.97
N GLY A 126 -1.42 -11.69 1.53
CA GLY A 126 -1.92 -10.56 2.31
C GLY A 126 -3.36 -10.21 2.02
N VAL A 127 -3.92 -9.49 2.98
CA VAL A 127 -5.27 -8.95 2.91
C VAL A 127 -5.25 -7.53 3.43
N ASN A 128 -5.87 -6.63 2.69
CA ASN A 128 -6.13 -5.26 3.10
C ASN A 128 -7.60 -5.11 3.43
N ASP A 129 -7.90 -4.28 4.42
CA ASP A 129 -9.26 -3.97 4.87
C ASP A 129 -10.02 -5.23 5.26
N LEU A 130 -9.53 -5.86 6.33
CA LEU A 130 -10.08 -7.06 6.94
C LEU A 130 -11.36 -6.69 7.70
N ASP A 131 -12.51 -7.05 7.14
CA ASP A 131 -13.80 -6.98 7.85
C ASP A 131 -14.27 -8.37 8.25
N PHE A 132 -14.14 -8.70 9.53
CA PHE A 132 -14.54 -9.99 10.08
C PHE A 132 -16.07 -10.21 10.10
N ARG A 133 -16.86 -9.15 9.90
CA ARG A 133 -18.34 -9.20 9.95
C ARG A 133 -18.96 -9.64 8.62
N VAL A 134 -18.21 -9.64 7.55
CA VAL A 134 -18.69 -9.93 6.20
C VAL A 134 -17.82 -11.02 5.57
N ASN A 135 -18.43 -11.82 4.69
CA ASN A 135 -17.66 -12.80 3.91
C ASN A 135 -16.79 -12.05 2.88
N TRP A 136 -15.57 -11.68 3.30
CA TRP A 136 -14.63 -10.85 2.54
C TRP A 136 -14.09 -11.54 1.26
N LEU A 137 -14.29 -12.86 1.12
CA LEU A 137 -13.96 -13.59 -0.11
C LEU A 137 -14.99 -13.39 -1.23
N LYS A 138 -16.21 -12.96 -0.91
CA LYS A 138 -17.23 -12.70 -1.92
C LYS A 138 -17.10 -11.29 -2.49
N THR A 139 -17.17 -11.19 -3.81
CA THR A 139 -17.23 -9.90 -4.50
C THR A 139 -18.53 -9.16 -4.12
N GLN A 140 -18.42 -7.90 -3.79
CA GLN A 140 -19.56 -7.02 -3.52
C GLN A 140 -20.00 -6.31 -4.81
N HIS A 141 -21.30 -6.27 -5.03
CA HIS A 141 -21.90 -5.51 -6.11
C HIS A 141 -22.13 -4.06 -5.70
N GLU A 142 -22.19 -3.18 -6.68
CA GLU A 142 -22.39 -1.74 -6.49
C GLU A 142 -23.62 -1.41 -5.65
N THR A 143 -24.71 -2.14 -5.82
CA THR A 143 -25.97 -1.98 -5.08
C THR A 143 -25.85 -2.20 -3.58
N ASP A 144 -24.79 -2.91 -3.14
CA ASP A 144 -24.57 -3.22 -1.72
C ASP A 144 -23.83 -2.10 -0.97
N VAL A 145 -23.29 -1.10 -1.68
CA VAL A 145 -22.50 0.00 -1.09
C VAL A 145 -23.25 0.76 0.00
N SER A 146 -24.57 0.92 -0.13
CA SER A 146 -25.40 1.61 0.85
C SER A 146 -25.59 0.85 2.17
N ARG A 147 -25.38 -0.46 2.15
CA ARG A 147 -25.57 -1.35 3.31
C ARG A 147 -24.29 -1.71 4.03
N VAL A 148 -23.14 -1.50 3.38
CA VAL A 148 -21.84 -1.84 3.94
C VAL A 148 -21.20 -0.60 4.53
N VAL A 149 -20.95 -0.66 5.80
CA VAL A 149 -20.19 0.36 6.51
C VAL A 149 -18.71 0.11 6.20
N ASN A 150 -18.13 0.92 5.29
CA ASN A 150 -16.71 0.92 4.98
C ASN A 150 -16.25 -0.29 4.12
N SER A 151 -14.98 -0.69 4.19
CA SER A 151 -14.34 -1.75 3.38
C SER A 151 -14.09 -1.38 1.91
N TYR A 152 -13.88 -0.10 1.64
CA TYR A 152 -13.60 0.40 0.29
C TYR A 152 -12.28 -0.12 -0.28
N PHE A 153 -11.30 -0.43 0.59
CA PHE A 153 -9.96 -0.89 0.23
C PHE A 153 -9.79 -2.41 0.31
N SER A 154 -10.88 -3.15 0.50
CA SER A 154 -10.84 -4.59 0.71
C SER A 154 -10.36 -5.33 -0.52
N ASN A 155 -9.21 -5.97 -0.37
CA ASN A 155 -8.59 -6.83 -1.37
C ASN A 155 -7.68 -7.86 -0.69
N TYR A 156 -7.42 -8.97 -1.40
CA TYR A 156 -6.44 -9.97 -1.01
C TYR A 156 -5.50 -10.30 -2.18
N TYR A 157 -4.31 -10.78 -1.85
CA TYR A 157 -3.28 -11.02 -2.86
C TYR A 157 -2.29 -12.11 -2.46
N VAL A 158 -1.65 -12.64 -3.50
CA VAL A 158 -0.40 -13.43 -3.38
C VAL A 158 0.67 -12.67 -4.15
N ALA A 159 1.84 -12.50 -3.55
CA ALA A 159 2.94 -11.73 -4.14
C ALA A 159 4.24 -12.53 -4.15
N LEU A 160 5.05 -12.28 -5.17
CA LEU A 160 6.39 -12.81 -5.37
C LEU A 160 7.37 -11.64 -5.53
N SER A 161 8.53 -11.71 -4.89
CA SER A 161 9.59 -10.71 -5.04
C SER A 161 10.95 -11.38 -5.17
N LYS A 162 11.75 -10.89 -6.13
CA LYS A 162 13.12 -11.35 -6.35
C LYS A 162 14.06 -10.19 -6.57
N HIS A 163 15.21 -10.20 -5.87
CA HIS A 163 16.21 -9.15 -5.96
C HIS A 163 17.51 -9.65 -6.60
N PHE A 164 18.00 -8.87 -7.54
CA PHE A 164 19.26 -9.12 -8.26
C PHE A 164 20.26 -8.02 -7.91
N ARG A 165 21.46 -8.43 -7.52
CA ARG A 165 22.56 -7.50 -7.23
C ARG A 165 23.46 -7.38 -8.44
N LEU A 166 23.58 -6.16 -9.00
CA LEU A 166 24.31 -5.85 -10.21
C LEU A 166 25.37 -4.77 -9.91
N LYS A 167 26.62 -5.17 -9.70
CA LYS A 167 27.74 -4.24 -9.41
C LYS A 167 27.41 -3.23 -8.27
N GLY A 168 26.80 -3.73 -7.19
CA GLY A 168 26.41 -2.90 -6.04
C GLY A 168 25.01 -2.26 -6.12
N ASN A 169 24.43 -2.16 -7.31
CA ASN A 169 23.02 -1.78 -7.48
C ASN A 169 22.11 -2.96 -7.14
N VAL A 170 20.86 -2.67 -6.79
CA VAL A 170 19.85 -3.71 -6.56
C VAL A 170 18.67 -3.47 -7.49
N LEU A 171 18.35 -4.49 -8.30
CA LEU A 171 17.16 -4.55 -9.13
C LEU A 171 16.17 -5.51 -8.47
N GLY A 172 15.00 -5.03 -8.09
CA GLY A 172 13.88 -5.84 -7.61
C GLY A 172 12.87 -6.09 -8.73
N VAL A 173 12.38 -7.31 -8.82
CA VAL A 173 11.27 -7.70 -9.70
C VAL A 173 10.14 -8.23 -8.81
N HIS A 174 8.95 -7.68 -8.96
CA HIS A 174 7.80 -7.95 -8.12
C HIS A 174 6.61 -8.32 -8.99
N MET A 175 5.93 -9.39 -8.63
CA MET A 175 4.71 -9.85 -9.29
C MET A 175 3.68 -10.21 -8.23
N ALA A 176 2.42 -9.93 -8.49
CA ALA A 176 1.35 -10.36 -7.61
C ALA A 176 0.10 -10.70 -8.41
N TYR A 177 -0.74 -11.52 -7.82
CA TYR A 177 -2.12 -11.70 -8.24
C TYR A 177 -3.02 -11.14 -7.14
N ARG A 178 -3.88 -10.19 -7.51
CA ARG A 178 -4.72 -9.46 -6.57
C ARG A 178 -6.19 -9.54 -6.96
N HIS A 179 -7.06 -9.62 -5.96
CA HIS A 179 -8.51 -9.58 -6.13
C HIS A 179 -9.13 -8.55 -5.19
N TRP A 180 -9.84 -7.60 -5.76
CA TRP A 180 -10.64 -6.61 -5.03
C TRP A 180 -12.04 -7.13 -4.80
N ARG A 181 -12.56 -6.86 -3.61
CA ARG A 181 -13.88 -7.27 -3.19
C ARG A 181 -15.00 -6.55 -3.95
N TRP A 182 -14.84 -5.25 -4.20
CA TRP A 182 -15.81 -4.45 -4.91
C TRP A 182 -15.68 -4.61 -6.42
N SER A 183 -16.81 -4.92 -7.10
CA SER A 183 -16.82 -5.10 -8.56
C SER A 183 -16.40 -3.84 -9.33
N LEU A 184 -16.68 -2.64 -8.81
CA LEU A 184 -16.21 -1.37 -9.38
C LEU A 184 -14.68 -1.22 -9.40
N ASN A 185 -13.97 -1.98 -8.57
CA ASN A 185 -12.51 -2.00 -8.53
C ASN A 185 -11.89 -3.11 -9.39
N SER A 186 -12.71 -3.83 -10.17
CA SER A 186 -12.27 -4.99 -10.97
C SER A 186 -11.16 -4.68 -11.96
N LYS A 187 -10.99 -3.42 -12.38
CA LYS A 187 -9.87 -2.98 -13.22
C LYS A 187 -8.49 -3.27 -12.61
N TRP A 188 -8.40 -3.40 -11.29
CA TRP A 188 -7.18 -3.72 -10.56
C TRP A 188 -7.06 -5.19 -10.17
N ASN A 189 -7.96 -6.04 -10.65
CA ASN A 189 -7.92 -7.49 -10.42
C ASN A 189 -6.95 -8.18 -11.38
N GLY A 190 -6.44 -9.32 -10.95
CA GLY A 190 -5.58 -10.17 -11.76
C GLY A 190 -4.09 -9.91 -11.53
N PRO A 191 -3.25 -10.20 -12.56
CA PRO A 191 -1.83 -10.04 -12.46
C PRO A 191 -1.43 -8.57 -12.45
N VAL A 192 -0.63 -8.21 -11.46
CA VAL A 192 -0.03 -6.89 -11.27
C VAL A 192 1.45 -7.07 -10.97
N GLY A 193 2.28 -6.05 -11.16
CA GLY A 193 3.69 -6.19 -10.89
C GLY A 193 4.47 -4.89 -11.06
N GLY A 194 5.77 -4.97 -10.81
CA GLY A 194 6.64 -3.82 -11.00
C GLY A 194 8.11 -4.16 -10.81
N ILE A 195 8.91 -3.17 -11.05
CA ILE A 195 10.37 -3.22 -10.87
C ILE A 195 10.80 -2.10 -9.93
N THR A 196 11.84 -2.38 -9.17
CA THR A 196 12.49 -1.39 -8.31
C THR A 196 13.98 -1.35 -8.62
N PHE A 197 14.56 -0.16 -8.57
CA PHE A 197 15.99 0.02 -8.77
C PHE A 197 16.59 0.90 -7.67
N SER A 198 17.54 0.34 -6.93
CA SER A 198 18.32 1.05 -5.90
C SER A 198 19.76 1.20 -6.37
N PRO A 199 20.25 2.41 -6.64
CA PRO A 199 21.60 2.64 -7.11
C PRO A 199 22.63 2.43 -5.98
N SER A 200 23.82 1.97 -6.34
CA SER A 200 24.90 1.66 -5.38
C SER A 200 25.39 2.88 -4.60
N PHE A 201 25.33 4.08 -5.20
CA PHE A 201 25.77 5.33 -4.57
C PHE A 201 24.75 5.88 -3.57
N GLN A 202 23.48 5.45 -3.63
CA GLN A 202 22.41 5.90 -2.71
C GLN A 202 21.47 4.73 -2.38
N LYS A 203 21.88 3.87 -1.47
CA LYS A 203 21.17 2.64 -1.11
C LYS A 203 19.80 2.87 -0.46
N ASN A 204 19.60 4.07 0.11
CA ASN A 204 18.35 4.46 0.76
C ASN A 204 17.34 5.08 -0.23
N PHE A 205 17.70 5.21 -1.50
CA PHE A 205 16.87 5.71 -2.58
C PHE A 205 16.48 4.58 -3.51
N ARG A 206 15.24 4.57 -3.94
CA ARG A 206 14.72 3.56 -4.85
C ARG A 206 13.78 4.19 -5.86
N VAL A 207 14.00 3.91 -7.14
CA VAL A 207 13.07 4.22 -8.22
C VAL A 207 12.12 3.03 -8.39
N ILE A 208 10.87 3.31 -8.66
CA ILE A 208 9.80 2.32 -8.78
C ILE A 208 9.04 2.56 -10.08
N ALA A 209 8.81 1.48 -10.82
CA ALA A 209 7.85 1.46 -11.92
C ALA A 209 6.93 0.25 -11.72
N GLU A 210 5.62 0.45 -11.79
CA GLU A 210 4.65 -0.61 -11.53
C GLU A 210 3.46 -0.55 -12.48
N TYR A 211 2.87 -1.72 -12.73
CA TYR A 211 1.61 -1.90 -13.44
C TYR A 211 0.55 -2.44 -12.48
N THR A 212 -0.56 -1.74 -12.36
CA THR A 212 -1.60 -2.00 -11.35
C THR A 212 -2.74 -2.90 -11.84
N GLY A 213 -2.68 -3.36 -13.08
CA GLY A 213 -3.76 -4.07 -13.78
C GLY A 213 -4.41 -3.20 -14.86
N ASP A 214 -4.40 -1.87 -14.71
CA ASP A 214 -4.97 -0.90 -15.62
C ASP A 214 -4.01 0.28 -15.88
N ASP A 215 -3.34 0.74 -14.83
CA ASP A 215 -2.52 1.94 -14.85
C ASP A 215 -1.02 1.61 -14.71
N VAL A 216 -0.16 2.50 -15.21
CA VAL A 216 1.29 2.48 -15.00
C VAL A 216 1.66 3.62 -14.05
N ASN A 217 2.33 3.29 -12.94
CA ASN A 217 2.85 4.27 -12.01
C ASN A 217 4.38 4.30 -12.09
N VAL A 218 4.94 5.49 -12.01
CA VAL A 218 6.38 5.70 -11.84
C VAL A 218 6.59 6.59 -10.63
N GLY A 219 7.53 6.23 -9.79
CA GLY A 219 7.80 7.00 -8.58
C GLY A 219 9.13 6.66 -7.94
N PHE A 220 9.30 7.16 -6.75
CA PHE A 220 10.46 6.87 -5.92
C PHE A 220 10.09 6.83 -4.45
N ASP A 221 10.94 6.18 -3.69
CA ASP A 221 11.01 6.34 -2.24
C ASP A 221 12.45 6.67 -1.81
N TRP A 222 12.55 7.41 -0.71
CA TRP A 222 13.82 7.82 -0.13
C TRP A 222 13.75 7.80 1.38
N LYS A 223 14.54 6.94 2.03
CA LYS A 223 14.68 6.88 3.48
C LYS A 223 15.76 7.85 3.93
N LEU A 224 15.34 8.98 4.48
CA LEU A 224 16.18 10.04 5.01
C LEU A 224 16.49 9.77 6.50
N TRP A 225 17.72 10.09 6.93
CA TRP A 225 18.16 10.02 8.35
C TRP A 225 17.76 8.73 9.09
N LYS A 226 17.61 7.60 8.38
CA LYS A 226 17.18 6.30 8.90
C LYS A 226 15.72 6.23 9.39
N HIS A 227 15.05 7.35 9.59
CA HIS A 227 13.75 7.41 10.23
C HIS A 227 12.63 7.98 9.35
N LEU A 228 12.94 8.81 8.38
CA LEU A 228 11.95 9.44 7.53
C LEU A 228 11.96 8.83 6.14
N LEU A 229 10.87 8.17 5.75
CA LEU A 229 10.63 7.70 4.39
C LEU A 229 9.77 8.74 3.67
N VAL A 230 10.25 9.25 2.56
CA VAL A 230 9.50 10.13 1.65
C VAL A 230 9.21 9.35 0.38
N GLN A 231 7.99 9.42 -0.10
CA GLN A 231 7.53 8.70 -1.27
C GLN A 231 6.73 9.61 -2.19
N SER A 232 6.92 9.46 -3.50
CA SER A 232 6.22 10.21 -4.52
C SER A 232 5.98 9.35 -5.75
N SER A 233 4.86 9.55 -6.42
CA SER A 233 4.51 8.81 -7.63
C SER A 233 3.62 9.62 -8.57
N LEU A 234 3.69 9.24 -9.84
CA LEU A 234 2.84 9.73 -10.92
C LEU A 234 2.15 8.54 -11.57
N GLN A 235 0.84 8.50 -11.53
CA GLN A 235 0.02 7.53 -12.25
C GLN A 235 -0.18 8.01 -13.69
N ASN A 236 0.17 7.15 -14.65
CA ASN A 236 0.14 7.46 -16.08
C ASN A 236 0.90 8.75 -16.46
N GLY A 237 1.93 9.12 -15.67
CA GLY A 237 2.72 10.33 -15.84
C GLY A 237 1.98 11.65 -15.57
N LYS A 238 0.76 11.61 -14.99
CA LYS A 238 -0.11 12.80 -14.82
C LYS A 238 -0.58 13.01 -13.39
N TYR A 239 -1.02 11.96 -12.71
CA TYR A 239 -1.71 12.10 -11.42
C TYR A 239 -0.75 11.86 -10.29
N PHE A 240 -0.50 12.90 -9.52
CA PHE A 240 0.42 12.86 -8.38
C PHE A 240 -0.21 12.19 -7.16
N SER A 241 0.55 11.32 -6.50
CA SER A 241 0.30 10.82 -5.16
C SER A 241 1.61 10.74 -4.40
N GLY A 242 1.58 10.84 -3.08
CA GLY A 242 2.81 10.78 -2.30
C GLY A 242 2.56 10.82 -0.81
N GLY A 243 3.57 10.49 -0.04
CA GLY A 243 3.44 10.41 1.41
C GLY A 243 4.77 10.52 2.13
N VAL A 244 4.65 10.61 3.43
CA VAL A 244 5.77 10.58 4.37
C VAL A 244 5.47 9.57 5.47
N CYS A 245 6.50 8.90 5.92
CA CYS A 245 6.40 7.88 6.95
C CYS A 245 7.60 7.98 7.91
N PHE A 246 7.32 8.00 9.19
CA PHE A 246 8.31 7.88 10.23
C PHE A 246 8.50 6.41 10.61
N CYS A 247 9.75 5.95 10.64
CA CYS A 247 10.13 4.57 10.90
C CYS A 247 11.04 4.50 12.12
N ILE A 248 10.73 3.61 13.06
CA ILE A 248 11.58 3.29 14.22
C ILE A 248 11.71 1.77 14.35
N ASN A 249 12.83 1.32 14.87
CA ASN A 249 12.96 -0.07 15.28
C ASN A 249 12.80 -0.12 16.81
N LEU A 250 11.95 -1.03 17.29
CA LEU A 250 11.61 -1.19 18.71
C LEU A 250 12.44 -2.30 19.39
N LEU A 251 13.28 -3.01 18.62
CA LEU A 251 14.15 -4.09 19.10
C LEU A 251 15.62 -3.69 19.09
#